data_ed610170ddd69b054387add8a5c492af
#
_entry.id   ed610170ddd69b054387add8a5c492af
#
_cell.length_a   1.000
_cell.length_b   1.000
_cell.length_c   1.000
_cell.angle_alpha   90.00
_cell.angle_beta   90.00
_cell.angle_gamma   90.00
#
_symmetry.space_group_name_H-M   'P 1'
#
loop_
_entity.id
_entity.type
_entity.pdbx_description
1 polymer ?
#
loop_
_entity_poly.entity_id
_entity_poly.type
_entity_poly.pdbx_seq_one_letter_code
_entity_poly.pdbx_strand_id
1 'polypeptide(L)'
;MPLRLALALFLAVAGSCAASQPLPSVPLPPELDTVLRDYERAWVAKDPQALSRLFTGSGIALPNGQTTARGADAIRRAYAQDAGSPLSLRALAYGTSGDLAYVIGGYGAADDQPDFGKFVLVLRRGADGRWLIAADIDNANALPRAASSGAQATAAR
;
A
#
# COMPACT_ATOMS: atom_id res chain seq x y z
N MET A 1 24.10 -35.60 -59.11
CA MET A 1 24.24 -34.55 -58.06
C MET A 1 22.89 -34.38 -57.42
N PRO A 2 22.66 -34.75 -56.13
CA PRO A 2 21.39 -34.53 -55.48
C PRO A 2 21.42 -33.21 -54.71
N LEU A 3 20.39 -32.42 -54.99
CA LEU A 3 20.08 -31.11 -54.35
C LEU A 3 19.60 -31.33 -52.90
N ARG A 4 20.35 -30.86 -51.91
CA ARG A 4 20.00 -30.93 -50.50
C ARG A 4 19.11 -29.74 -50.14
N LEU A 5 17.82 -30.00 -49.92
CA LEU A 5 16.85 -29.04 -49.43
C LEU A 5 17.04 -28.89 -47.91
N ALA A 6 17.56 -27.76 -47.44
CA ALA A 6 17.67 -27.44 -46.04
C ALA A 6 16.34 -26.84 -45.52
N LEU A 7 15.61 -27.60 -44.74
CA LEU A 7 14.37 -27.15 -44.08
C LEU A 7 14.77 -26.37 -42.77
N ALA A 8 14.66 -25.04 -42.82
CA ALA A 8 14.85 -24.18 -41.65
C ALA A 8 13.59 -24.21 -40.80
N LEU A 9 13.69 -24.85 -39.61
CA LEU A 9 12.63 -24.90 -38.61
C LEU A 9 12.66 -23.58 -37.81
N PHE A 10 11.72 -22.66 -38.10
CA PHE A 10 11.50 -21.46 -37.27
C PHE A 10 10.76 -21.83 -35.99
N LEU A 11 11.48 -21.86 -34.86
CA LEU A 11 10.89 -22.02 -33.53
C LEU A 11 10.29 -20.67 -33.10
N ALA A 12 8.97 -20.51 -33.22
CA ALA A 12 8.27 -19.35 -32.66
C ALA A 12 8.22 -19.48 -31.13
N VAL A 13 9.04 -18.71 -30.43
CA VAL A 13 8.94 -18.54 -28.99
C VAL A 13 7.72 -17.66 -28.70
N ALA A 14 6.59 -18.27 -28.40
CA ALA A 14 5.43 -17.57 -27.85
C ALA A 14 5.80 -17.09 -26.43
N GLY A 15 6.17 -15.82 -26.30
CA GLY A 15 6.34 -15.16 -25.00
C GLY A 15 4.98 -15.10 -24.29
N SER A 16 4.76 -15.97 -23.31
CA SER A 16 3.62 -15.86 -22.40
C SER A 16 3.79 -14.58 -21.57
N CYS A 17 3.02 -13.53 -21.86
CA CYS A 17 2.78 -12.45 -20.89
C CYS A 17 2.07 -13.08 -19.71
N ALA A 18 2.80 -13.40 -18.63
CA ALA A 18 2.21 -13.73 -17.36
C ALA A 18 1.52 -12.46 -16.85
N ALA A 19 0.19 -12.46 -16.84
CA ALA A 19 -0.57 -11.40 -16.17
C ALA A 19 -0.22 -11.45 -14.68
N SER A 20 0.17 -10.29 -14.12
CA SER A 20 0.39 -10.17 -12.68
C SER A 20 -0.89 -10.55 -11.94
N GLN A 21 -0.77 -11.45 -10.95
CA GLN A 21 -1.90 -11.85 -10.13
C GLN A 21 -2.04 -10.86 -8.97
N PRO A 22 -3.28 -10.42 -8.64
CA PRO A 22 -3.50 -9.63 -7.44
C PRO A 22 -2.95 -10.34 -6.20
N LEU A 23 -2.38 -9.59 -5.27
CA LEU A 23 -1.90 -10.15 -4.02
C LEU A 23 -3.07 -10.64 -3.17
N PRO A 24 -2.92 -11.73 -2.39
CA PRO A 24 -3.98 -12.22 -1.52
C PRO A 24 -4.49 -11.14 -0.56
N SER A 25 -5.80 -11.00 -0.46
CA SER A 25 -6.49 -10.05 0.39
C SER A 25 -7.68 -10.72 1.07
N VAL A 26 -7.99 -10.31 2.31
CA VAL A 26 -9.22 -10.74 3.01
C VAL A 26 -10.36 -9.82 2.58
N PRO A 27 -11.52 -10.36 2.19
CA PRO A 27 -12.68 -9.52 1.92
C PRO A 27 -13.15 -8.83 3.21
N LEU A 28 -13.33 -7.51 3.14
CA LEU A 28 -13.86 -6.72 4.25
C LEU A 28 -15.39 -6.60 4.18
N PRO A 29 -16.07 -6.41 5.32
CA PRO A 29 -17.43 -5.86 5.32
C PRO A 29 -17.48 -4.55 4.54
N PRO A 30 -18.54 -4.27 3.75
CA PRO A 30 -18.63 -3.11 2.87
C PRO A 30 -18.35 -1.78 3.57
N GLU A 31 -18.79 -1.63 4.82
CA GLU A 31 -18.59 -0.41 5.60
C GLU A 31 -17.14 -0.18 6.03
N LEU A 32 -16.34 -1.24 6.21
CA LEU A 32 -14.90 -1.12 6.48
C LEU A 32 -14.11 -0.94 5.19
N ASP A 33 -14.51 -1.64 4.12
CA ASP A 33 -13.87 -1.46 2.82
C ASP A 33 -14.03 -0.03 2.31
N THR A 34 -15.20 0.58 2.52
CA THR A 34 -15.44 1.98 2.18
C THR A 34 -14.38 2.91 2.77
N VAL A 35 -13.94 2.68 4.03
CA VAL A 35 -12.90 3.52 4.66
C VAL A 35 -11.58 3.43 3.90
N LEU A 36 -11.18 2.21 3.48
CA LEU A 36 -9.95 2.01 2.71
C LEU A 36 -10.04 2.66 1.34
N ARG A 37 -11.16 2.46 0.62
CA ARG A 37 -11.35 3.05 -0.73
C ARG A 37 -11.44 4.58 -0.66
N ASP A 38 -12.04 5.15 0.37
CA ASP A 38 -12.08 6.60 0.60
C ASP A 38 -10.69 7.16 0.88
N TYR A 39 -9.88 6.43 1.66
CA TYR A 39 -8.51 6.80 1.95
C TYR A 39 -7.67 6.83 0.68
N GLU A 40 -7.71 5.76 -0.13
CA GLU A 40 -7.00 5.69 -1.41
C GLU A 40 -7.38 6.84 -2.34
N ARG A 41 -8.69 7.08 -2.50
CA ARG A 41 -9.18 8.18 -3.37
C ARG A 41 -8.66 9.54 -2.92
N ALA A 42 -8.76 9.82 -1.62
CA ALA A 42 -8.30 11.10 -1.07
C ALA A 42 -6.77 11.24 -1.15
N TRP A 43 -6.03 10.14 -0.95
CA TRP A 43 -4.58 10.11 -1.08
C TRP A 43 -4.13 10.40 -2.50
N VAL A 44 -4.63 9.65 -3.48
CA VAL A 44 -4.28 9.80 -4.90
C VAL A 44 -4.68 11.16 -5.44
N ALA A 45 -5.84 11.70 -4.97
CA ALA A 45 -6.29 13.04 -5.31
C ALA A 45 -5.45 14.16 -4.68
N LYS A 46 -4.49 13.82 -3.80
CA LYS A 46 -3.73 14.79 -2.99
C LYS A 46 -4.65 15.74 -2.23
N ASP A 47 -5.70 15.19 -1.60
CA ASP A 47 -6.67 15.95 -0.81
C ASP A 47 -6.49 15.68 0.70
N PRO A 48 -5.58 16.40 1.37
CA PRO A 48 -5.35 16.22 2.79
C PRO A 48 -6.56 16.64 3.66
N GLN A 49 -7.45 17.46 3.13
CA GLN A 49 -8.69 17.82 3.80
C GLN A 49 -9.65 16.63 3.80
N ALA A 50 -9.81 15.92 2.69
CA ALA A 50 -10.61 14.70 2.62
C ALA A 50 -10.01 13.62 3.53
N LEU A 51 -8.67 13.40 3.48
CA LEU A 51 -7.98 12.46 4.37
C LEU A 51 -8.26 12.75 5.84
N SER A 52 -8.11 14.00 6.28
CA SER A 52 -8.35 14.36 7.69
C SER A 52 -9.80 14.13 8.14
N ARG A 53 -10.78 14.21 7.24
CA ARG A 53 -12.19 13.90 7.53
C ARG A 53 -12.51 12.41 7.71
N LEU A 54 -11.62 11.53 7.30
CA LEU A 54 -11.75 10.10 7.55
C LEU A 54 -11.42 9.74 9.01
N PHE A 55 -10.81 10.65 9.76
CA PHE A 55 -10.44 10.44 11.15
C PHE A 55 -11.52 10.94 12.12
N THR A 56 -11.55 10.36 13.31
CA THR A 56 -12.30 10.92 14.44
C THR A 56 -11.72 12.28 14.83
N GLY A 57 -12.49 13.12 15.52
CA GLY A 57 -11.99 14.43 15.96
C GLY A 57 -10.74 14.38 16.84
N SER A 58 -10.54 13.27 17.59
CA SER A 58 -9.35 12.99 18.40
C SER A 58 -8.39 11.98 17.75
N GLY A 59 -8.56 11.70 16.46
CA GLY A 59 -7.80 10.71 15.73
C GLY A 59 -6.31 10.96 15.75
N ILE A 60 -5.54 9.89 15.59
CA ILE A 60 -4.07 9.93 15.65
C ILE A 60 -3.54 9.25 14.37
N ALA A 61 -2.64 9.93 13.67
CA ALA A 61 -1.82 9.32 12.64
C ALA A 61 -0.37 9.22 13.10
N LEU A 62 0.24 8.07 12.84
CA LEU A 62 1.64 7.77 13.11
C LEU A 62 2.34 7.40 11.78
N PRO A 63 2.57 8.39 10.91
CA PRO A 63 3.14 8.12 9.59
C PRO A 63 4.59 7.66 9.70
N ASN A 64 4.99 6.76 8.81
CA ASN A 64 6.35 6.24 8.79
C ASN A 64 7.41 7.34 8.72
N GLY A 65 8.36 7.31 9.65
CA GLY A 65 9.48 8.27 9.69
C GLY A 65 9.11 9.71 10.09
N GLN A 66 7.87 9.96 10.52
CA GLN A 66 7.40 11.28 10.92
C GLN A 66 6.96 11.34 12.38
N THR A 67 6.73 12.55 12.87
CA THR A 67 6.17 12.76 14.19
C THR A 67 4.67 12.47 14.21
N THR A 68 4.17 12.04 15.37
CA THR A 68 2.75 11.77 15.58
C THR A 68 1.90 13.01 15.28
N ALA A 69 0.87 12.84 14.46
CA ALA A 69 -0.15 13.86 14.17
C ALA A 69 -1.45 13.54 14.92
N ARG A 70 -1.96 14.46 15.75
CA ARG A 70 -3.18 14.30 16.52
C ARG A 70 -4.20 15.36 16.15
N GLY A 71 -5.42 14.90 15.82
CA GLY A 71 -6.54 15.74 15.43
C GLY A 71 -6.48 16.23 13.98
N ALA A 72 -7.61 16.71 13.47
CA ALA A 72 -7.80 16.97 12.05
C ALA A 72 -6.74 17.89 11.43
N ASP A 73 -6.40 18.99 12.10
CA ASP A 73 -5.45 19.97 11.55
C ASP A 73 -4.01 19.44 11.46
N ALA A 74 -3.56 18.67 12.49
CA ALA A 74 -2.25 18.06 12.47
C ALA A 74 -2.16 16.96 11.39
N ILE A 75 -3.19 16.13 11.28
CA ILE A 75 -3.28 15.07 10.26
C ILE A 75 -3.29 15.69 8.86
N ARG A 76 -4.08 16.74 8.64
CA ARG A 76 -4.12 17.47 7.37
C ARG A 76 -2.73 18.00 6.98
N ARG A 77 -1.98 18.59 7.94
CA ARG A 77 -0.61 19.08 7.65
C ARG A 77 0.36 17.95 7.36
N ALA A 78 0.30 16.85 8.08
CA ALA A 78 1.17 15.69 7.84
C ALA A 78 0.97 15.14 6.42
N TYR A 79 -0.27 14.89 6.02
CA TYR A 79 -0.55 14.30 4.70
C TYR A 79 -0.44 15.28 3.53
N ALA A 80 -0.44 16.60 3.76
CA ALA A 80 -0.25 17.58 2.69
C ALA A 80 1.09 17.44 1.96
N GLN A 81 2.11 16.88 2.62
CA GLN A 81 3.44 16.68 2.06
C GLN A 81 3.56 15.37 1.29
N ASP A 82 2.87 14.32 1.73
CA ASP A 82 3.13 12.95 1.28
C ASP A 82 2.09 12.42 0.29
N ALA A 83 0.84 12.89 0.37
CA ALA A 83 -0.23 12.43 -0.50
C ALA A 83 0.01 12.79 -1.97
N GLY A 84 -0.55 11.98 -2.88
CA GLY A 84 -0.53 12.22 -4.33
C GLY A 84 0.18 11.14 -5.14
N SER A 85 0.82 10.15 -4.49
CA SER A 85 1.35 8.97 -5.18
C SER A 85 0.24 7.93 -5.41
N PRO A 86 0.41 7.01 -6.39
CA PRO A 86 -0.44 5.84 -6.49
C PRO A 86 -0.47 5.06 -5.18
N LEU A 87 -1.65 4.61 -4.76
CA LEU A 87 -1.86 3.88 -3.52
C LEU A 87 -2.96 2.83 -3.70
N SER A 88 -2.65 1.60 -3.32
CA SER A 88 -3.59 0.51 -3.13
C SER A 88 -3.42 -0.07 -1.74
N LEU A 89 -4.53 -0.19 -1.00
CA LEU A 89 -4.60 -0.75 0.35
C LEU A 89 -5.20 -2.15 0.30
N ARG A 90 -4.51 -3.11 0.85
CA ARG A 90 -4.90 -4.52 0.86
C ARG A 90 -5.09 -4.99 2.30
N ALA A 91 -6.29 -5.51 2.64
CA ALA A 91 -6.54 -6.07 3.96
C ALA A 91 -5.92 -7.47 4.09
N LEU A 92 -5.23 -7.71 5.19
CA LEU A 92 -4.66 -9.01 5.59
C LEU A 92 -5.47 -9.66 6.71
N ALA A 93 -6.02 -8.83 7.60
CA ALA A 93 -6.88 -9.27 8.69
C ALA A 93 -7.74 -8.09 9.16
N TYR A 94 -8.88 -8.40 9.76
CA TYR A 94 -9.72 -7.43 10.45
C TYR A 94 -10.45 -8.09 11.62
N GLY A 95 -10.97 -7.28 12.53
CA GLY A 95 -11.89 -7.72 13.57
C GLY A 95 -12.77 -6.58 14.01
N THR A 96 -13.96 -6.92 14.53
CA THR A 96 -14.96 -5.97 15.00
C THR A 96 -15.45 -6.35 16.40
N SER A 97 -15.70 -5.35 17.24
CA SER A 97 -16.32 -5.52 18.54
C SER A 97 -17.13 -4.26 18.90
N GLY A 98 -18.47 -4.35 18.77
CA GLY A 98 -19.36 -3.23 19.00
C GLY A 98 -19.08 -2.07 18.02
N ASP A 99 -18.67 -0.92 18.55
CA ASP A 99 -18.31 0.28 17.81
C ASP A 99 -16.81 0.40 17.49
N LEU A 100 -16.04 -0.65 17.75
CA LEU A 100 -14.62 -0.72 17.43
C LEU A 100 -14.35 -1.76 16.35
N ALA A 101 -13.39 -1.44 15.48
CA ALA A 101 -12.82 -2.37 14.53
C ALA A 101 -11.32 -2.10 14.36
N TYR A 102 -10.62 -3.10 13.82
CA TYR A 102 -9.27 -2.91 13.30
C TYR A 102 -9.17 -3.51 11.91
N VAL A 103 -8.26 -2.97 11.12
CA VAL A 103 -7.80 -3.54 9.85
C VAL A 103 -6.30 -3.56 9.85
N ILE A 104 -5.71 -4.73 9.60
CA ILE A 104 -4.27 -4.89 9.38
C ILE A 104 -4.09 -5.11 7.89
N GLY A 105 -3.16 -4.41 7.26
CA GLY A 105 -3.00 -4.50 5.83
C GLY A 105 -1.59 -4.21 5.32
N GLY A 106 -1.43 -4.40 4.02
CA GLY A 106 -0.31 -3.95 3.24
C GLY A 106 -0.72 -2.82 2.32
N TYR A 107 0.25 -2.01 1.90
CA TYR A 107 0.02 -0.97 0.90
C TYR A 107 1.09 -0.99 -0.18
N GLY A 108 0.65 -0.77 -1.40
CA GLY A 108 1.47 -0.76 -2.60
C GLY A 108 1.03 0.31 -3.59
N ALA A 109 1.64 0.34 -4.79
CA ALA A 109 1.25 1.27 -5.84
C ALA A 109 0.01 0.81 -6.61
N ALA A 110 -0.24 -0.50 -6.68
CA ALA A 110 -1.37 -1.14 -7.35
C ALA A 110 -1.62 -2.54 -6.78
N ASP A 111 -2.81 -3.09 -7.02
CA ASP A 111 -3.25 -4.38 -6.47
C ASP A 111 -2.39 -5.57 -6.88
N ASP A 112 -1.74 -5.50 -8.04
CA ASP A 112 -0.87 -6.54 -8.60
C ASP A 112 0.62 -6.30 -8.35
N GLN A 113 0.96 -5.26 -7.57
CA GLN A 113 2.33 -4.92 -7.21
C GLN A 113 2.67 -5.34 -5.78
N PRO A 114 3.93 -5.69 -5.49
CA PRO A 114 4.36 -5.96 -4.13
C PRO A 114 4.07 -4.81 -3.18
N ASP A 115 3.67 -5.13 -1.95
CA ASP A 115 3.53 -4.14 -0.89
C ASP A 115 4.89 -3.52 -0.56
N PHE A 116 4.97 -2.20 -0.54
CA PHE A 116 6.14 -1.48 -0.05
C PHE A 116 5.99 -1.01 1.40
N GLY A 117 4.86 -1.34 2.03
CA GLY A 117 4.64 -1.08 3.44
C GLY A 117 3.46 -1.86 4.01
N LYS A 118 3.19 -1.64 5.27
CA LYS A 118 2.13 -2.26 6.05
C LYS A 118 1.50 -1.24 6.99
N PHE A 119 0.23 -1.45 7.33
CA PHE A 119 -0.52 -0.54 8.19
C PHE A 119 -1.42 -1.28 9.19
N VAL A 120 -1.79 -0.56 10.23
CA VAL A 120 -2.89 -0.92 11.13
C VAL A 120 -3.79 0.29 11.27
N LEU A 121 -5.06 0.13 10.92
CA LEU A 121 -6.12 1.08 11.24
C LEU A 121 -6.91 0.57 12.44
N VAL A 122 -7.12 1.44 13.42
CA VAL A 122 -8.15 1.28 14.45
C VAL A 122 -9.30 2.17 14.08
N LEU A 123 -10.50 1.60 13.95
CA LEU A 123 -11.69 2.29 13.51
C LEU A 123 -12.70 2.40 14.65
N ARG A 124 -13.44 3.48 14.69
CA ARG A 124 -14.56 3.70 15.62
C ARG A 124 -15.81 4.07 14.82
N ARG A 125 -16.92 3.44 15.14
CA ARG A 125 -18.22 3.80 14.56
C ARG A 125 -18.75 5.03 15.26
N GLY A 126 -19.08 6.07 14.49
CA GLY A 126 -19.73 7.27 14.97
C GLY A 126 -21.23 7.06 15.25
N ALA A 127 -21.85 8.04 15.90
CA ALA A 127 -23.30 8.00 16.17
C ALA A 127 -24.14 8.02 14.88
N ASP A 128 -23.59 8.51 13.78
CA ASP A 128 -24.19 8.48 12.43
C ASP A 128 -24.01 7.13 11.71
N GLY A 129 -23.43 6.14 12.37
CA GLY A 129 -23.18 4.81 11.83
C GLY A 129 -21.93 4.68 10.96
N ARG A 130 -21.23 5.77 10.62
CA ARG A 130 -20.01 5.73 9.80
C ARG A 130 -18.80 5.29 10.63
N TRP A 131 -17.94 4.51 10.00
CA TRP A 131 -16.65 4.17 10.55
C TRP A 131 -15.63 5.28 10.24
N LEU A 132 -14.93 5.72 11.28
CA LEU A 132 -13.87 6.72 11.21
C LEU A 132 -12.58 6.17 11.81
N ILE A 133 -11.45 6.63 11.33
CA ILE A 133 -10.13 6.20 11.81
C ILE A 133 -9.85 6.86 13.17
N ALA A 134 -9.72 6.06 14.20
CA ALA A 134 -9.31 6.50 15.53
C ALA A 134 -7.78 6.54 15.66
N ALA A 135 -7.10 5.57 15.03
CA ALA A 135 -5.65 5.55 14.93
C ALA A 135 -5.23 4.89 13.61
N ASP A 136 -4.18 5.42 13.02
CA ASP A 136 -3.51 4.91 11.83
C ASP A 136 -2.01 4.85 12.12
N ILE A 137 -1.42 3.68 11.94
CA ILE A 137 0.04 3.51 11.95
C ILE A 137 0.46 2.81 10.69
N ASP A 138 1.41 3.38 9.98
CA ASP A 138 2.05 2.76 8.83
C ASP A 138 3.55 2.61 9.03
N ASN A 139 4.12 1.67 8.30
CA ASN A 139 5.55 1.39 8.32
C ASN A 139 5.99 0.87 6.96
N ALA A 140 6.95 1.54 6.34
CA ALA A 140 7.54 1.08 5.10
C ALA A 140 8.34 -0.22 5.31
N ASN A 141 8.32 -1.09 4.31
CA ASN A 141 9.20 -2.25 4.27
C ASN A 141 10.63 -1.77 4.00
N ALA A 142 11.62 -2.38 4.65
CA ALA A 142 13.01 -2.10 4.32
C ALA A 142 13.25 -2.47 2.84
N LEU A 143 13.81 -1.54 2.06
CA LEU A 143 14.30 -1.89 0.74
C LEU A 143 15.37 -2.98 0.90
N PRO A 144 15.43 -3.98 0.00
CA PRO A 144 16.53 -4.93 -0.02
C PRO A 144 17.84 -4.13 -0.03
N ARG A 145 18.73 -4.35 0.95
CA ARG A 145 20.06 -3.77 0.88
C ARG A 145 20.69 -4.22 -0.42
N ALA A 146 21.05 -3.29 -1.30
CA ALA A 146 21.91 -3.60 -2.42
C ALA A 146 23.12 -4.30 -1.84
N ALA A 147 23.40 -5.54 -2.30
CA ALA A 147 24.61 -6.24 -1.89
C ALA A 147 25.77 -5.29 -2.18
N SER A 148 26.45 -4.84 -1.13
CA SER A 148 27.66 -4.07 -1.27
C SER A 148 28.62 -4.96 -2.05
N SER A 149 28.78 -4.70 -3.35
CA SER A 149 29.84 -5.30 -4.15
C SER A 149 31.15 -4.85 -3.52
N GLY A 150 31.73 -5.74 -2.73
CA GLY A 150 33.05 -5.55 -2.15
C GLY A 150 34.07 -5.41 -3.28
N ALA A 151 34.32 -4.17 -3.66
CA ALA A 151 35.52 -3.86 -4.39
C ALA A 151 36.69 -4.07 -3.43
N GLN A 152 37.22 -5.29 -3.42
CA GLN A 152 38.56 -5.52 -2.90
C GLN A 152 39.54 -4.74 -3.79
N ALA A 153 39.94 -3.57 -3.31
CA ALA A 153 41.11 -2.89 -3.85
C ALA A 153 42.31 -3.77 -3.54
N THR A 154 42.76 -4.56 -4.52
CA THR A 154 44.05 -5.23 -4.49
C THR A 154 45.12 -4.15 -4.51
N ALA A 155 45.71 -3.86 -3.36
CA ALA A 155 46.92 -3.07 -3.29
C ALA A 155 48.04 -3.92 -3.94
N ALA A 156 48.47 -3.48 -5.13
CA ALA A 156 49.69 -3.95 -5.74
C ALA A 156 50.87 -3.15 -5.16
N ARG A 157 51.84 -3.89 -4.72
CA ARG A 157 53.18 -3.40 -4.30
C ARG A 157 53.96 -2.89 -5.51
#